data_b0540c22873ed957de86fc3763bd2221
#
_entry.id   b0540c22873ed957de86fc3763bd2221
#
_cell.length_a   1.000
_cell.length_b   1.000
_cell.length_c   1.000
_cell.angle_alpha   90.00
_cell.angle_beta   90.00
_cell.angle_gamma   90.00
#
_symmetry.space_group_name_H-M   'P 1'
#
loop_
_entity.id
_entity.type
_entity.pdbx_description
1 polymer ?
#
loop_
_entity_poly.entity_id
_entity_poly.type
_entity_poly.pdbx_seq_one_letter_code
_entity_poly.pdbx_strand_id
1 'polypeptide(L)'
;MNSSTFKSLIALPMLSLALTANVAHVLAADTSTTPEENVKIDDYAAGQKALKAKNWAVAAASFKKVVADNPKNADGYNLLGYSSRWLGKYDEAFAAYDKALALDPKHKGALEYSGVAYLKVNQKVKAEAQLAKLKTICATCEETTDLAKAIAAYKP
;
A
#
# COMPACT_ATOMS: atom_id res chain seq x y z
N MET A 1 27.93 -17.40 -60.59
CA MET A 1 27.64 -18.42 -61.60
C MET A 1 26.19 -18.79 -61.49
N ASN A 2 25.46 -18.50 -62.58
CA ASN A 2 24.26 -19.11 -63.14
C ASN A 2 22.97 -19.06 -62.25
N SER A 3 22.01 -18.22 -62.57
CA SER A 3 21.13 -18.22 -63.76
C SER A 3 20.15 -19.39 -63.72
N SER A 4 18.87 -19.08 -63.55
CA SER A 4 17.89 -19.25 -64.60
C SER A 4 16.46 -18.84 -64.17
N THR A 5 15.98 -17.87 -64.85
CA THR A 5 14.61 -17.50 -65.15
C THR A 5 13.75 -18.67 -65.64
N PHE A 6 12.46 -18.68 -65.24
CA PHE A 6 11.40 -19.16 -66.17
C PHE A 6 10.12 -18.37 -65.96
N LYS A 7 9.76 -17.62 -67.01
CA LYS A 7 8.47 -17.00 -67.27
C LYS A 7 7.51 -18.07 -67.75
N SER A 8 6.27 -18.04 -67.36
CA SER A 8 5.18 -18.49 -68.22
C SER A 8 3.89 -17.73 -67.89
N LEU A 9 3.47 -16.95 -68.85
CA LEU A 9 2.12 -16.45 -69.02
C LEU A 9 1.21 -17.63 -69.37
N ILE A 10 -0.09 -17.52 -69.08
CA ILE A 10 -1.23 -17.74 -70.00
C ILE A 10 -2.56 -17.54 -69.21
N ALA A 11 -3.27 -16.50 -69.64
CA ALA A 11 -4.68 -16.37 -70.06
C ALA A 11 -5.82 -16.55 -69.04
N LEU A 12 -6.59 -15.44 -68.97
CA LEU A 12 -8.03 -15.41 -68.57
C LEU A 12 -8.93 -16.23 -69.52
N PRO A 13 -10.11 -16.60 -69.05
CA PRO A 13 -11.27 -15.89 -69.51
C PRO A 13 -12.27 -15.42 -68.42
N MET A 14 -12.97 -14.34 -68.77
CA MET A 14 -14.19 -13.85 -68.12
C MET A 14 -15.35 -14.88 -68.17
N LEU A 15 -16.16 -14.89 -67.13
CA LEU A 15 -17.62 -15.02 -67.30
C LEU A 15 -18.41 -14.70 -66.02
N SER A 16 -19.24 -13.64 -66.12
CA SER A 16 -20.63 -13.53 -65.62
C SER A 16 -20.92 -13.61 -64.13
N LEU A 17 -21.15 -12.46 -63.54
CA LEU A 17 -22.42 -11.92 -63.07
C LEU A 17 -23.39 -12.91 -62.35
N ALA A 18 -23.40 -12.84 -61.04
CA ALA A 18 -24.61 -13.11 -60.26
C ALA A 18 -24.60 -12.20 -59.03
N LEU A 19 -25.45 -11.22 -59.06
CA LEU A 19 -25.77 -10.28 -57.99
C LEU A 19 -26.68 -10.99 -56.99
N THR A 20 -26.13 -11.47 -55.87
CA THR A 20 -26.97 -11.85 -54.72
C THR A 20 -26.63 -10.91 -53.58
N ALA A 21 -27.54 -10.01 -53.31
CA ALA A 21 -27.53 -9.16 -52.15
C ALA A 21 -27.70 -10.04 -50.90
N ASN A 22 -26.56 -10.35 -50.25
CA ASN A 22 -26.57 -10.91 -48.93
C ASN A 22 -26.49 -9.74 -47.96
N VAL A 23 -27.66 -9.37 -47.43
CA VAL A 23 -27.75 -8.44 -46.28
C VAL A 23 -27.12 -9.16 -45.10
N ALA A 24 -25.83 -8.94 -44.92
CA ALA A 24 -25.18 -9.30 -43.67
C ALA A 24 -25.77 -8.43 -42.54
N HIS A 25 -26.60 -9.05 -41.74
CA HIS A 25 -26.95 -8.49 -40.45
C HIS A 25 -25.65 -8.34 -39.68
N VAL A 26 -25.14 -7.12 -39.66
CA VAL A 26 -24.15 -6.73 -38.68
C VAL A 26 -24.86 -6.77 -37.33
N LEU A 27 -24.71 -7.87 -36.60
CA LEU A 27 -24.89 -7.87 -35.16
C LEU A 27 -23.90 -6.84 -34.63
N ALA A 28 -24.39 -5.62 -34.41
CA ALA A 28 -23.71 -4.69 -33.54
C ALA A 28 -23.62 -5.39 -32.18
N ALA A 29 -22.46 -5.96 -31.89
CA ALA A 29 -22.11 -6.28 -30.53
C ALA A 29 -22.14 -4.96 -29.77
N ASP A 30 -23.21 -4.79 -29.01
CA ASP A 30 -23.36 -3.77 -28.02
C ASP A 30 -22.25 -4.05 -26.98
N THR A 31 -21.05 -3.54 -27.24
CA THR A 31 -20.06 -3.37 -26.20
C THR A 31 -20.52 -2.22 -25.32
N SER A 32 -21.54 -2.51 -24.49
CA SER A 32 -21.77 -1.74 -23.30
C SER A 32 -20.53 -1.93 -22.43
N THR A 33 -19.50 -1.13 -22.71
CA THR A 33 -18.46 -0.82 -21.75
C THR A 33 -19.19 -0.11 -20.61
N THR A 34 -19.63 -0.90 -19.64
CA THR A 34 -19.92 -0.34 -18.33
C THR A 34 -18.69 0.48 -17.94
N PRO A 35 -18.84 1.78 -17.63
CA PRO A 35 -17.73 2.52 -17.07
C PRO A 35 -17.26 1.67 -15.88
N GLU A 36 -15.99 1.22 -15.89
CA GLU A 36 -15.37 0.73 -14.69
C GLU A 36 -15.50 1.88 -13.70
N GLU A 37 -16.45 1.72 -12.79
CA GLU A 37 -16.60 2.60 -11.64
C GLU A 37 -15.24 2.55 -10.98
N ASN A 38 -14.49 3.63 -11.10
CA ASN A 38 -13.15 3.77 -10.55
C ASN A 38 -13.33 3.78 -9.03
N VAL A 39 -13.51 2.58 -8.46
CA VAL A 39 -13.62 2.38 -7.03
C VAL A 39 -12.28 2.85 -6.47
N LYS A 40 -12.24 4.11 -6.05
CA LYS A 40 -11.08 4.67 -5.37
C LYS A 40 -10.83 3.79 -4.16
N ILE A 41 -9.83 2.93 -4.27
CA ILE A 41 -9.45 2.03 -3.19
C ILE A 41 -9.11 2.93 -1.99
N ASP A 42 -9.88 2.79 -0.92
CA ASP A 42 -9.54 3.42 0.34
C ASP A 42 -8.32 2.68 0.91
N ASP A 43 -7.15 3.20 0.58
CA ASP A 43 -5.87 2.63 1.02
C ASP A 43 -5.77 2.60 2.55
N TYR A 44 -6.46 3.49 3.26
CA TYR A 44 -6.50 3.46 4.71
C TYR A 44 -7.29 2.23 5.22
N ALA A 45 -8.49 2.00 4.69
CA ALA A 45 -9.29 0.82 5.04
C ALA A 45 -8.60 -0.49 4.62
N ALA A 46 -7.95 -0.51 3.45
CA ALA A 46 -7.14 -1.65 3.01
C ALA A 46 -5.98 -1.94 3.97
N GLY A 47 -5.28 -0.90 4.40
CA GLY A 47 -4.21 -0.99 5.40
C GLY A 47 -4.73 -1.54 6.74
N GLN A 48 -5.84 -1.03 7.24
CA GLN A 48 -6.45 -1.52 8.48
C GLN A 48 -6.88 -2.99 8.38
N LYS A 49 -7.46 -3.40 7.26
CA LYS A 49 -7.81 -4.80 7.00
C LYS A 49 -6.56 -5.69 7.02
N ALA A 50 -5.48 -5.23 6.42
CA ALA A 50 -4.21 -5.95 6.40
C ALA A 50 -3.58 -6.05 7.81
N LEU A 51 -3.68 -4.99 8.65
CA LEU A 51 -3.26 -5.05 10.06
C LEU A 51 -4.01 -6.13 10.84
N LYS A 52 -5.34 -6.18 10.70
CA LYS A 52 -6.18 -7.21 11.34
C LYS A 52 -5.79 -8.62 10.91
N ALA A 53 -5.41 -8.78 9.64
CA ALA A 53 -4.93 -10.04 9.08
C ALA A 53 -3.44 -10.31 9.39
N LYS A 54 -2.74 -9.43 10.12
CA LYS A 54 -1.30 -9.47 10.38
C LYS A 54 -0.44 -9.53 9.10
N ASN A 55 -0.98 -9.02 7.99
CA ASN A 55 -0.26 -8.90 6.74
C ASN A 55 0.50 -7.57 6.71
N TRP A 56 1.62 -7.56 7.42
CA TRP A 56 2.42 -6.34 7.66
C TRP A 56 2.95 -5.70 6.38
N ALA A 57 3.27 -6.51 5.36
CA ALA A 57 3.79 -6.03 4.09
C ALA A 57 2.70 -5.25 3.31
N VAL A 58 1.48 -5.80 3.22
CA VAL A 58 0.34 -5.13 2.59
C VAL A 58 -0.06 -3.90 3.40
N ALA A 59 -0.08 -3.98 4.74
CA ALA A 59 -0.38 -2.84 5.59
C ALA A 59 0.61 -1.69 5.36
N ALA A 60 1.92 -1.96 5.37
CA ALA A 60 2.94 -0.95 5.12
C ALA A 60 2.80 -0.32 3.72
N ALA A 61 2.54 -1.13 2.69
CA ALA A 61 2.32 -0.62 1.33
C ALA A 61 1.10 0.29 1.23
N SER A 62 -0.02 -0.08 1.87
CA SER A 62 -1.24 0.73 1.91
C SER A 62 -1.02 2.04 2.65
N PHE A 63 -0.43 2.01 3.85
CA PHE A 63 -0.19 3.25 4.61
C PHE A 63 0.86 4.15 3.95
N LYS A 64 1.81 3.59 3.19
CA LYS A 64 2.73 4.39 2.37
C LYS A 64 1.99 5.22 1.32
N LYS A 65 0.95 4.68 0.69
CA LYS A 65 0.09 5.43 -0.23
C LYS A 65 -0.73 6.48 0.53
N VAL A 66 -1.32 6.10 1.68
CA VAL A 66 -2.09 7.04 2.52
C VAL A 66 -1.27 8.29 2.85
N VAL A 67 -0.01 8.15 3.26
CA VAL A 67 0.83 9.29 3.62
C VAL A 67 1.41 10.02 2.40
N ALA A 68 1.47 9.37 1.23
CA ALA A 68 1.80 10.01 -0.03
C ALA A 68 0.66 10.93 -0.49
N ASP A 69 -0.59 10.46 -0.40
CA ASP A 69 -1.79 11.21 -0.78
C ASP A 69 -2.12 12.32 0.23
N ASN A 70 -1.90 12.04 1.52
CA ASN A 70 -2.10 13.00 2.60
C ASN A 70 -0.88 13.07 3.53
N PRO A 71 0.13 13.90 3.23
CA PRO A 71 1.34 14.04 4.04
C PRO A 71 1.12 14.66 5.44
N LYS A 72 -0.11 15.06 5.78
CA LYS A 72 -0.47 15.56 7.10
C LYS A 72 -1.22 14.54 7.96
N ASN A 73 -1.34 13.30 7.51
CA ASN A 73 -2.03 12.24 8.22
C ASN A 73 -1.11 11.60 9.27
N ALA A 74 -1.15 12.08 10.51
CA ALA A 74 -0.35 11.54 11.61
C ALA A 74 -0.66 10.05 11.89
N ASP A 75 -1.95 9.66 11.86
CA ASP A 75 -2.36 8.26 12.04
C ASP A 75 -1.78 7.36 10.94
N GLY A 76 -1.79 7.83 9.68
CA GLY A 76 -1.20 7.11 8.55
C GLY A 76 0.28 6.82 8.76
N TYR A 77 1.04 7.83 9.22
CA TYR A 77 2.44 7.64 9.56
C TYR A 77 2.63 6.71 10.76
N ASN A 78 1.82 6.83 11.80
CA ASN A 78 1.86 5.92 12.94
C ASN A 78 1.66 4.46 12.51
N LEU A 79 0.64 4.19 11.66
CA LEU A 79 0.33 2.84 11.19
C LEU A 79 1.36 2.31 10.17
N LEU A 80 2.00 3.19 9.39
CA LEU A 80 3.15 2.84 8.56
C LEU A 80 4.33 2.41 9.46
N GLY A 81 4.63 3.18 10.49
CA GLY A 81 5.67 2.85 11.47
C GLY A 81 5.40 1.52 12.18
N TYR A 82 4.16 1.30 12.62
CA TYR A 82 3.73 0.05 13.24
C TYR A 82 3.96 -1.15 12.31
N SER A 83 3.54 -1.04 11.06
CA SER A 83 3.70 -2.11 10.06
C SER A 83 5.18 -2.39 9.75
N SER A 84 5.99 -1.33 9.58
CA SER A 84 7.43 -1.44 9.33
C SER A 84 8.16 -2.09 10.51
N ARG A 85 7.78 -1.76 11.75
CA ARG A 85 8.31 -2.39 12.96
C ARG A 85 8.08 -3.90 12.98
N TRP A 86 6.88 -4.35 12.62
CA TRP A 86 6.56 -5.79 12.53
C TRP A 86 7.31 -6.51 11.41
N LEU A 87 7.74 -5.78 10.37
CA LEU A 87 8.64 -6.28 9.33
C LEU A 87 10.12 -6.28 9.73
N GLY A 88 10.46 -5.82 10.94
CA GLY A 88 11.84 -5.66 11.39
C GLY A 88 12.58 -4.48 10.77
N LYS A 89 11.88 -3.62 10.03
CA LYS A 89 12.41 -2.44 9.34
C LYS A 89 12.41 -1.25 10.28
N TYR A 90 13.28 -1.30 11.29
CA TYR A 90 13.25 -0.33 12.39
C TYR A 90 13.58 1.10 11.96
N ASP A 91 14.50 1.30 10.99
CA ASP A 91 14.83 2.64 10.49
C ASP A 91 13.62 3.30 9.80
N GLU A 92 12.90 2.53 8.94
CA GLU A 92 11.65 2.99 8.32
C GLU A 92 10.58 3.27 9.37
N ALA A 93 10.49 2.42 10.40
CA ALA A 93 9.52 2.60 11.48
C ALA A 93 9.78 3.88 12.26
N PHE A 94 11.04 4.14 12.66
CA PHE A 94 11.40 5.37 13.37
C PHE A 94 11.14 6.62 12.52
N ALA A 95 11.54 6.61 11.26
CA ALA A 95 11.27 7.73 10.36
C ALA A 95 9.76 8.04 10.25
N ALA A 96 8.91 7.01 10.22
CA ALA A 96 7.47 7.18 10.20
C ALA A 96 6.92 7.69 11.54
N TYR A 97 7.35 7.14 12.69
CA TYR A 97 6.94 7.63 14.00
C TYR A 97 7.38 9.08 14.24
N ASP A 98 8.59 9.45 13.83
CA ASP A 98 9.08 10.83 13.94
C ASP A 98 8.19 11.79 13.13
N LYS A 99 7.74 11.37 11.94
CA LYS A 99 6.77 12.14 11.15
C LYS A 99 5.42 12.26 11.84
N ALA A 100 4.89 11.17 12.40
CA ALA A 100 3.66 11.19 13.17
C ALA A 100 3.75 12.17 14.35
N LEU A 101 4.85 12.12 15.12
CA LEU A 101 5.08 12.97 16.27
C LEU A 101 5.43 14.42 15.93
N ALA A 102 5.98 14.67 14.74
CA ALA A 102 6.15 16.03 14.22
C ALA A 102 4.82 16.68 13.85
N LEU A 103 3.84 15.90 13.38
CA LEU A 103 2.49 16.35 13.06
C LEU A 103 1.60 16.46 14.30
N ASP A 104 1.69 15.49 15.18
CA ASP A 104 0.99 15.46 16.47
C ASP A 104 1.94 15.00 17.60
N PRO A 105 2.55 15.94 18.33
CA PRO A 105 3.45 15.61 19.45
C PRO A 105 2.80 14.85 20.61
N LYS A 106 1.45 14.81 20.65
CA LYS A 106 0.67 14.09 21.66
C LYS A 106 0.07 12.78 21.15
N HIS A 107 0.46 12.33 19.95
CA HIS A 107 -0.04 11.11 19.35
C HIS A 107 0.36 9.88 20.18
N LYS A 108 -0.56 9.41 21.02
CA LYS A 108 -0.28 8.36 22.02
C LYS A 108 0.24 7.06 21.39
N GLY A 109 -0.42 6.58 20.32
CA GLY A 109 0.02 5.37 19.64
C GLY A 109 1.45 5.48 19.05
N ALA A 110 1.83 6.65 18.50
CA ALA A 110 3.19 6.83 17.98
C ALA A 110 4.23 6.86 19.10
N LEU A 111 3.91 7.44 20.26
CA LEU A 111 4.77 7.40 21.46
C LEU A 111 4.93 5.97 21.97
N GLU A 112 3.84 5.22 22.12
CA GLU A 112 3.86 3.83 22.55
C GLU A 112 4.66 2.95 21.59
N TYR A 113 4.29 2.96 20.30
CA TYR A 113 4.90 2.04 19.33
C TYR A 113 6.36 2.35 19.04
N SER A 114 6.75 3.63 19.03
CA SER A 114 8.16 3.99 18.96
C SER A 114 8.92 3.57 20.23
N GLY A 115 8.31 3.70 21.40
CA GLY A 115 8.87 3.19 22.65
C GLY A 115 9.13 1.69 22.60
N VAL A 116 8.17 0.91 22.16
CA VAL A 116 8.32 -0.55 21.96
C VAL A 116 9.39 -0.85 20.90
N ALA A 117 9.45 -0.07 19.81
CA ALA A 117 10.49 -0.22 18.78
C ALA A 117 11.89 0.02 19.34
N TYR A 118 12.07 1.04 20.19
CA TYR A 118 13.35 1.30 20.87
C TYR A 118 13.81 0.13 21.73
N LEU A 119 12.93 -0.56 22.42
CA LEU A 119 13.28 -1.77 23.16
C LEU A 119 13.80 -2.89 22.24
N LYS A 120 13.22 -3.02 21.03
CA LYS A 120 13.66 -4.03 20.06
C LYS A 120 15.07 -3.81 19.50
N VAL A 121 15.55 -2.58 19.57
CA VAL A 121 16.92 -2.20 19.15
C VAL A 121 17.81 -1.84 20.35
N ASN A 122 17.51 -2.34 21.53
CA ASN A 122 18.28 -2.19 22.78
C ASN A 122 18.48 -0.72 23.22
N GLN A 123 17.53 0.16 22.91
CA GLN A 123 17.57 1.58 23.29
C GLN A 123 16.56 1.90 24.40
N LYS A 124 16.66 1.20 25.53
CA LYS A 124 15.73 1.32 26.67
C LYS A 124 15.52 2.76 27.14
N VAL A 125 16.59 3.54 27.23
CA VAL A 125 16.51 4.95 27.67
C VAL A 125 15.58 5.77 26.78
N LYS A 126 15.58 5.53 25.47
CA LYS A 126 14.64 6.22 24.57
C LYS A 126 13.20 5.73 24.76
N ALA A 127 12.99 4.45 25.05
CA ALA A 127 11.65 3.95 25.38
C ALA A 127 11.11 4.59 26.67
N GLU A 128 11.94 4.73 27.69
CA GLU A 128 11.58 5.41 28.95
C GLU A 128 11.26 6.90 28.73
N ALA A 129 11.95 7.57 27.81
CA ALA A 129 11.65 8.95 27.43
C ALA A 129 10.26 9.07 26.74
N GLN A 130 9.86 8.09 25.89
CA GLN A 130 8.52 8.08 25.32
C GLN A 130 7.46 7.82 26.39
N LEU A 131 7.71 6.91 27.32
CA LEU A 131 6.82 6.67 28.47
C LEU A 131 6.64 7.92 29.33
N ALA A 132 7.71 8.66 29.57
CA ALA A 132 7.61 9.92 30.31
C ALA A 132 6.68 10.92 29.64
N LYS A 133 6.77 11.07 28.29
CA LYS A 133 5.85 11.91 27.51
C LYS A 133 4.41 11.40 27.63
N LEU A 134 4.18 10.09 27.46
CA LEU A 134 2.84 9.50 27.59
C LEU A 134 2.21 9.80 28.95
N LYS A 135 2.98 9.66 30.05
CA LYS A 135 2.49 9.97 31.39
C LYS A 135 2.04 11.41 31.58
N THR A 136 2.63 12.37 30.85
CA THR A 136 2.19 13.76 30.89
C THR A 136 0.91 14.01 30.11
N ILE A 137 0.61 13.17 29.10
CA ILE A 137 -0.57 13.29 28.25
C ILE A 137 -1.75 12.52 28.87
N CYS A 138 -1.51 11.29 29.31
CA CYS A 138 -2.49 10.44 29.92
C CYS A 138 -1.82 9.37 30.78
N ALA A 139 -1.81 9.57 32.09
CA ALA A 139 -1.08 8.69 33.03
C ALA A 139 -1.63 7.25 33.08
N THR A 140 -2.90 7.04 32.78
CA THR A 140 -3.62 5.77 32.98
C THR A 140 -4.22 5.17 31.70
N CYS A 141 -3.98 5.77 30.54
CA CYS A 141 -4.47 5.20 29.27
C CYS A 141 -3.70 3.92 28.90
N GLU A 142 -4.28 3.18 27.97
CA GLU A 142 -3.77 1.89 27.51
C GLU A 142 -2.34 2.00 27.01
N GLU A 143 -2.04 3.00 26.19
CA GLU A 143 -0.72 3.20 25.59
C GLU A 143 0.37 3.42 26.65
N THR A 144 0.04 4.18 27.73
CA THR A 144 0.98 4.39 28.85
C THR A 144 1.22 3.11 29.63
N THR A 145 0.12 2.37 29.90
CA THR A 145 0.18 1.12 30.65
C THR A 145 0.95 0.04 29.87
N ASP A 146 0.71 -0.07 28.58
CA ASP A 146 1.34 -1.10 27.75
C ASP A 146 2.83 -0.83 27.50
N LEU A 147 3.21 0.43 27.28
CA LEU A 147 4.64 0.76 27.19
C LEU A 147 5.34 0.56 28.54
N ALA A 148 4.70 0.89 29.66
CA ALA A 148 5.27 0.65 30.98
C ALA A 148 5.51 -0.84 31.25
N LYS A 149 4.51 -1.70 30.90
CA LYS A 149 4.66 -3.16 30.96
C LYS A 149 5.80 -3.67 30.07
N ALA A 150 5.87 -3.16 28.83
CA ALA A 150 6.92 -3.54 27.88
C ALA A 150 8.32 -3.21 28.42
N ILE A 151 8.50 -2.03 29.01
CA ILE A 151 9.77 -1.62 29.62
C ILE A 151 10.11 -2.49 30.85
N ALA A 152 9.12 -2.80 31.68
CA ALA A 152 9.32 -3.64 32.87
C ALA A 152 9.70 -5.09 32.50
N ALA A 153 9.13 -5.61 31.42
CA ALA A 153 9.42 -6.96 30.93
C ALA A 153 10.71 -7.04 30.06
N TYR A 154 11.31 -5.89 29.73
CA TYR A 154 12.44 -5.86 28.84
C TYR A 154 13.70 -6.47 29.49
N LYS A 155 14.32 -7.40 28.75
CA LYS A 155 15.62 -8.01 29.05
C LYS A 155 16.55 -7.71 27.88
N PRO A 156 17.74 -7.11 28.10
CA PRO A 156 18.69 -6.81 27.04
C PRO A 156 19.26 -8.06 26.38
#